data_02532e35a28aa687c5af229511363952
#
_entry.id   02532e35a28aa687c5af229511363952
#
_cell.length_a   1.000
_cell.length_b   1.000
_cell.length_c   1.000
_cell.angle_alpha   90.00
_cell.angle_beta   90.00
_cell.angle_gamma   90.00
#
_symmetry.space_group_name_H-M   'P 1'
#
loop_
_entity.id
_entity.type
_entity.pdbx_description
1 polymer ?
#
loop_
_entity_poly.entity_id
_entity_poly.type
_entity_poly.pdbx_seq_one_letter_code
_entity_poly.pdbx_strand_id
1 'polypeptide(L)'
;LEEVGHDTYHHTMFEMLGNWSFGDYFKEGAIDMAWEYLVSVLKLNPEDLYVTVFEGSPEENIPRDEEAAKYWAKHVPEDHIINGNKHDNFWEMGDTGPCGPCSEIHVDSRTPEQKAASGKTGRELVNQDDPQVIEIWNLVFMQFNRKADGSLEKLSMNVIDTGMGFERLVRMMQGKHSNYDTDVFQPIIKAEQDLTGLKYFTFEEETANPISKEQNEINIAMRVCADHLRAVAFSIADGQLPSNAKAGYVIRRILRRAVRYAYTFLGQKEGFIYKLVPT
;
A
#
# COMPACT_ATOMS: atom_id res chain seq x y z
N LEU A 1 -8.21 -9.32 -1.28
CA LEU A 1 -8.40 -9.75 -2.68
C LEU A 1 -9.68 -9.16 -3.28
N GLU A 2 -10.70 -8.95 -2.48
CA GLU A 2 -12.00 -8.44 -2.92
C GLU A 2 -11.92 -6.97 -3.36
N GLU A 3 -11.09 -6.19 -2.72
CA GLU A 3 -10.89 -4.75 -2.99
C GLU A 3 -10.02 -4.48 -4.22
N VAL A 4 -9.14 -5.44 -4.59
CA VAL A 4 -8.24 -5.30 -5.74
C VAL A 4 -9.01 -5.03 -7.03
N GLY A 5 -8.70 -3.90 -7.66
CA GLY A 5 -9.36 -3.39 -8.86
C GLY A 5 -10.58 -2.49 -8.57
N HIS A 6 -11.15 -2.57 -7.37
CA HIS A 6 -12.28 -1.73 -6.94
C HIS A 6 -11.85 -0.40 -6.33
N ASP A 7 -10.70 -0.36 -5.69
CA ASP A 7 -10.06 0.86 -5.21
C ASP A 7 -8.83 1.24 -6.04
N THR A 8 -8.06 2.23 -5.59
CA THR A 8 -6.97 2.84 -6.35
C THR A 8 -5.58 2.38 -5.91
N TYR A 9 -5.44 1.56 -4.84
CA TYR A 9 -4.14 1.32 -4.19
C TYR A 9 -3.92 -0.06 -3.60
N HIS A 10 -4.94 -0.93 -3.51
CA HIS A 10 -4.75 -2.32 -3.10
C HIS A 10 -4.35 -3.22 -4.26
N HIS A 11 -3.38 -4.09 -4.01
CA HIS A 11 -2.83 -5.04 -4.97
C HIS A 11 -2.76 -6.44 -4.39
N THR A 12 -2.80 -7.44 -5.27
CA THR A 12 -2.55 -8.84 -4.90
C THR A 12 -1.07 -9.06 -4.60
N MET A 13 -0.18 -8.40 -5.34
CA MET A 13 1.26 -8.37 -5.14
C MET A 13 1.74 -6.93 -5.32
N PHE A 14 2.61 -6.48 -4.45
CA PHE A 14 3.29 -5.20 -4.56
C PHE A 14 4.77 -5.37 -4.25
N GLU A 15 5.56 -4.46 -4.75
CA GLU A 15 6.98 -4.40 -4.42
C GLU A 15 7.18 -3.59 -3.15
N MET A 16 7.93 -4.15 -2.21
CA MET A 16 8.22 -3.50 -0.94
C MET A 16 9.66 -3.01 -0.93
N LEU A 17 9.82 -1.70 -0.81
CA LEU A 17 11.11 -1.07 -0.53
C LEU A 17 11.28 -0.98 0.99
N GLY A 18 12.52 -0.97 1.47
CA GLY A 18 12.72 -0.88 2.91
C GLY A 18 14.19 -0.72 3.31
N ASN A 19 14.36 -0.54 4.61
CA ASN A 19 15.66 -0.52 5.27
C ASN A 19 15.56 -1.26 6.61
N TRP A 20 16.67 -1.86 7.02
CA TRP A 20 16.74 -2.72 8.19
C TRP A 20 17.94 -2.32 9.05
N SER A 21 17.75 -2.42 10.37
CA SER A 21 18.84 -2.22 11.35
C SER A 21 18.75 -3.26 12.45
N PHE A 22 19.86 -3.88 12.75
CA PHE A 22 20.00 -4.92 13.79
C PHE A 22 20.94 -4.42 14.88
N GLY A 23 20.42 -3.52 15.75
CA GLY A 23 21.18 -2.96 16.87
C GLY A 23 22.14 -1.82 16.51
N ASP A 24 22.02 -1.24 15.30
CA ASP A 24 22.80 -0.07 14.87
C ASP A 24 21.97 1.22 15.13
N TYR A 25 21.22 1.71 14.15
CA TYR A 25 20.28 2.81 14.39
C TYR A 25 18.89 2.30 14.83
N PHE A 26 18.13 3.18 15.46
CA PHE A 26 16.77 2.87 15.88
C PHE A 26 15.78 3.98 15.47
N LYS A 27 14.78 4.33 16.27
CA LYS A 27 13.68 5.25 15.91
C LYS A 27 14.16 6.57 15.33
N GLU A 28 15.08 7.27 16.02
CA GLU A 28 15.57 8.57 15.57
C GLU A 28 16.21 8.48 14.18
N GLY A 29 17.16 7.55 14.01
CA GLY A 29 17.83 7.39 12.72
C GLY A 29 16.89 6.95 11.61
N ALA A 30 15.93 6.05 11.87
CA ALA A 30 14.95 5.63 10.89
C ALA A 30 14.05 6.77 10.45
N ILE A 31 13.57 7.58 11.39
CA ILE A 31 12.70 8.74 11.14
C ILE A 31 13.46 9.82 10.36
N ASP A 32 14.67 10.17 10.79
CA ASP A 32 15.49 11.20 10.14
C ASP A 32 15.81 10.81 8.68
N MET A 33 16.21 9.56 8.44
CA MET A 33 16.49 9.06 7.08
C MET A 33 15.22 9.00 6.21
N ALA A 34 14.09 8.57 6.77
CA ALA A 34 12.83 8.53 6.03
C ALA A 34 12.40 9.94 5.61
N TRP A 35 12.48 10.92 6.52
CA TRP A 35 12.16 12.30 6.23
C TRP A 35 13.10 12.91 5.18
N GLU A 36 14.41 12.72 5.34
CA GLU A 36 15.39 13.19 4.37
C GLU A 36 15.11 12.62 2.98
N TYR A 37 14.83 11.32 2.90
CA TYR A 37 14.54 10.66 1.63
C TYR A 37 13.28 11.22 0.96
N LEU A 38 12.18 11.30 1.68
CA LEU A 38 10.90 11.77 1.11
C LEU A 38 10.93 13.25 0.73
N VAL A 39 11.47 14.11 1.61
CA VAL A 39 11.40 15.56 1.42
C VAL A 39 12.62 16.11 0.69
N SER A 40 13.83 15.69 1.07
CA SER A 40 15.05 16.26 0.49
C SER A 40 15.45 15.59 -0.82
N VAL A 41 15.25 14.28 -0.97
CA VAL A 41 15.61 13.53 -2.17
C VAL A 41 14.45 13.49 -3.16
N LEU A 42 13.29 12.97 -2.75
CA LEU A 42 12.13 12.80 -3.62
C LEU A 42 11.30 14.07 -3.83
N LYS A 43 11.52 15.10 -3.01
CA LYS A 43 10.86 16.41 -3.12
C LYS A 43 9.35 16.36 -2.91
N LEU A 44 8.86 15.42 -2.10
CA LEU A 44 7.46 15.47 -1.66
C LEU A 44 7.23 16.72 -0.82
N ASN A 45 6.03 17.30 -0.93
CA ASN A 45 5.68 18.48 -0.16
C ASN A 45 5.45 18.10 1.32
N PRO A 46 6.22 18.66 2.27
CA PRO A 46 6.07 18.33 3.68
C PRO A 46 4.70 18.68 4.28
N GLU A 47 4.00 19.66 3.71
CA GLU A 47 2.64 20.06 4.15
C GLU A 47 1.58 18.98 3.85
N ASP A 48 1.87 18.04 2.96
CA ASP A 48 0.98 16.95 2.58
C ASP A 48 1.31 15.64 3.32
N LEU A 49 2.35 15.64 4.18
CA LEU A 49 2.81 14.47 4.90
C LEU A 49 2.25 14.44 6.33
N TYR A 50 1.64 13.33 6.68
CA TYR A 50 1.12 13.03 8.02
C TYR A 50 1.78 11.77 8.55
N VAL A 51 2.01 11.69 9.86
CA VAL A 51 2.65 10.53 10.47
C VAL A 51 1.79 10.01 11.62
N THR A 52 1.79 8.70 11.79
CA THR A 52 1.14 8.07 12.94
C THR A 52 2.16 7.63 13.98
N VAL A 53 1.76 7.59 15.23
CA VAL A 53 2.53 6.99 16.32
C VAL A 53 1.61 6.11 17.15
N PHE A 54 2.13 5.01 17.66
CA PHE A 54 1.35 4.07 18.45
C PHE A 54 0.81 4.75 19.72
N GLU A 55 -0.50 4.70 19.93
CA GLU A 55 -1.18 5.34 21.06
C GLU A 55 -1.02 4.59 22.39
N GLY A 56 -0.48 3.36 22.34
CA GLY A 56 -0.34 2.48 23.49
C GLY A 56 -1.45 1.42 23.54
N SER A 57 -1.25 0.43 24.41
CA SER A 57 -2.22 -0.62 24.75
C SER A 57 -2.23 -0.83 26.26
N PRO A 58 -3.18 -0.22 26.99
CA PRO A 58 -3.28 -0.41 28.43
C PRO A 58 -3.47 -1.88 28.83
N GLU A 59 -4.17 -2.66 28.01
CA GLU A 59 -4.42 -4.09 28.23
C GLU A 59 -3.14 -4.93 28.26
N GLU A 60 -2.13 -4.51 27.50
CA GLU A 60 -0.81 -5.16 27.44
C GLU A 60 0.27 -4.40 28.21
N ASN A 61 -0.10 -3.35 28.94
CA ASN A 61 0.82 -2.44 29.64
C ASN A 61 1.90 -1.84 28.74
N ILE A 62 1.55 -1.54 27.48
CA ILE A 62 2.43 -0.85 26.53
C ILE A 62 2.01 0.62 26.49
N PRO A 63 2.90 1.56 26.84
CA PRO A 63 2.60 2.98 26.78
C PRO A 63 2.57 3.48 25.32
N ARG A 64 2.02 4.69 25.14
CA ARG A 64 2.17 5.46 23.90
C ARG A 64 3.64 5.60 23.52
N ASP A 65 3.94 5.58 22.22
CA ASP A 65 5.30 5.78 21.72
C ASP A 65 5.67 7.28 21.69
N GLU A 66 5.93 7.80 22.91
CA GLU A 66 6.36 9.20 23.09
C GLU A 66 7.71 9.51 22.44
N GLU A 67 8.55 8.49 22.29
CA GLU A 67 9.87 8.62 21.69
C GLU A 67 9.74 8.89 20.19
N ALA A 68 8.93 8.10 19.46
CA ALA A 68 8.64 8.35 18.06
C ALA A 68 7.98 9.73 17.85
N ALA A 69 7.00 10.08 18.67
CA ALA A 69 6.35 11.40 18.61
C ALA A 69 7.36 12.56 18.76
N LYS A 70 8.30 12.44 19.70
CA LYS A 70 9.34 13.43 19.93
C LYS A 70 10.30 13.57 18.74
N TYR A 71 10.63 12.46 18.07
CA TYR A 71 11.51 12.50 16.90
C TYR A 71 10.78 13.10 15.70
N TRP A 72 9.52 12.75 15.49
CA TRP A 72 8.71 13.36 14.44
C TRP A 72 8.48 14.86 14.64
N ALA A 73 8.34 15.32 15.87
CA ALA A 73 8.18 16.75 16.17
C ALA A 73 9.38 17.63 15.74
N LYS A 74 10.50 17.05 15.36
CA LYS A 74 11.62 17.77 14.73
C LYS A 74 11.36 18.08 13.25
N HIS A 75 10.46 17.36 12.61
CA HIS A 75 10.24 17.36 11.17
C HIS A 75 8.87 17.88 10.77
N VAL A 76 7.84 17.55 11.52
CA VAL A 76 6.45 17.92 11.23
C VAL A 76 5.81 18.69 12.39
N PRO A 77 4.83 19.57 12.15
CA PRO A 77 4.07 20.20 13.20
C PRO A 77 3.23 19.17 13.98
N GLU A 78 2.84 19.53 15.20
CA GLU A 78 2.14 18.62 16.12
C GLU A 78 0.81 18.09 15.56
N ASP A 79 0.12 18.91 14.78
CA ASP A 79 -1.14 18.53 14.13
C ASP A 79 -0.97 17.54 12.97
N HIS A 80 0.26 17.31 12.51
CA HIS A 80 0.59 16.24 11.57
C HIS A 80 1.02 14.93 12.23
N ILE A 81 1.10 14.88 13.57
CA ILE A 81 1.37 13.66 14.35
C ILE A 81 0.06 13.13 14.90
N ILE A 82 -0.29 11.91 14.54
CA ILE A 82 -1.60 11.31 14.81
C ILE A 82 -1.38 10.05 15.66
N ASN A 83 -2.22 9.86 16.68
CA ASN A 83 -2.22 8.62 17.43
C ASN A 83 -2.91 7.52 16.62
N GLY A 84 -2.24 6.38 16.47
CA GLY A 84 -2.80 5.20 15.84
C GLY A 84 -3.00 4.07 16.85
N ASN A 85 -4.06 3.31 16.66
CA ASN A 85 -4.43 2.21 17.52
C ASN A 85 -3.52 0.98 17.31
N LYS A 86 -3.74 -0.07 18.08
CA LYS A 86 -2.93 -1.31 17.97
C LYS A 86 -3.05 -1.99 16.61
N HIS A 87 -4.20 -1.93 15.95
CA HIS A 87 -4.41 -2.55 14.65
C HIS A 87 -3.51 -1.92 13.59
N ASP A 88 -3.36 -0.61 13.60
CA ASP A 88 -2.63 0.13 12.58
C ASP A 88 -1.15 0.35 12.97
N ASN A 89 -0.88 0.58 14.26
CA ASN A 89 0.44 1.03 14.72
C ASN A 89 1.18 0.08 15.68
N PHE A 90 0.79 -1.21 15.70
CA PHE A 90 1.57 -2.25 16.39
C PHE A 90 1.73 -3.46 15.48
N TRP A 91 2.90 -3.61 14.88
CA TRP A 91 3.17 -4.68 13.92
C TRP A 91 3.53 -5.98 14.65
N GLU A 92 2.93 -7.07 14.20
CA GLU A 92 3.20 -8.43 14.69
C GLU A 92 3.48 -9.35 13.50
N MET A 93 4.56 -10.14 13.58
CA MET A 93 4.93 -11.08 12.53
C MET A 93 3.87 -12.18 12.31
N GLY A 94 3.13 -12.50 13.37
CA GLY A 94 2.07 -13.48 13.40
C GLY A 94 1.63 -13.72 14.83
N ASP A 95 1.04 -14.87 15.12
CA ASP A 95 0.60 -15.24 16.48
C ASP A 95 1.77 -15.26 17.48
N THR A 96 2.98 -15.49 16.99
CA THR A 96 4.23 -15.49 17.76
C THR A 96 5.37 -14.90 16.92
N GLY A 97 6.37 -14.35 17.60
CA GLY A 97 7.56 -13.82 16.93
C GLY A 97 7.82 -12.34 17.23
N PRO A 98 8.81 -11.74 16.56
CA PRO A 98 9.16 -10.34 16.72
C PRO A 98 7.96 -9.41 16.47
N CYS A 99 7.82 -8.38 17.30
CA CYS A 99 6.76 -7.40 17.20
C CYS A 99 7.17 -6.07 17.85
N GLY A 100 6.41 -5.02 17.61
CA GLY A 100 6.62 -3.73 18.24
C GLY A 100 5.75 -2.64 17.66
N PRO A 101 5.77 -1.46 18.28
CA PRO A 101 5.09 -0.29 17.74
C PRO A 101 5.66 0.08 16.38
N CYS A 102 4.83 0.69 15.56
CA CYS A 102 5.25 1.21 14.27
C CYS A 102 4.72 2.64 14.05
N SER A 103 5.28 3.29 13.07
CA SER A 103 4.92 4.64 12.65
C SER A 103 4.74 4.65 11.15
N GLU A 104 3.57 5.03 10.71
CA GLU A 104 3.24 5.12 9.29
C GLU A 104 3.45 6.55 8.79
N ILE A 105 3.82 6.67 7.53
CA ILE A 105 3.89 7.94 6.81
C ILE A 105 2.81 7.93 5.74
N HIS A 106 1.90 8.90 5.81
CA HIS A 106 0.78 9.08 4.91
C HIS A 106 0.97 10.31 4.04
N VAL A 107 0.47 10.27 2.82
CA VAL A 107 0.45 11.41 1.90
C VAL A 107 -0.99 11.79 1.56
N ASP A 108 -1.32 13.07 1.75
CA ASP A 108 -2.55 13.66 1.23
C ASP A 108 -2.33 14.14 -0.21
N SER A 109 -2.69 13.31 -1.17
CA SER A 109 -2.50 13.57 -2.61
C SER A 109 -3.62 14.39 -3.23
N ARG A 110 -4.59 14.89 -2.45
CA ARG A 110 -5.69 15.71 -2.95
C ARG A 110 -5.18 17.04 -3.48
N THR A 111 -5.79 17.52 -4.56
CA THR A 111 -5.51 18.88 -5.04
C THR A 111 -6.05 19.94 -4.06
N PRO A 112 -5.57 21.19 -4.13
CA PRO A 112 -6.10 22.27 -3.29
C PRO A 112 -7.63 22.41 -3.41
N GLU A 113 -8.18 22.23 -4.61
CA GLU A 113 -9.62 22.30 -4.87
C GLU A 113 -10.37 21.15 -4.17
N GLN A 114 -9.81 19.91 -4.22
CA GLN A 114 -10.38 18.75 -3.54
C GLN A 114 -10.33 18.91 -2.02
N LYS A 115 -9.22 19.44 -1.47
CA LYS A 115 -9.10 19.76 -0.04
C LYS A 115 -10.16 20.77 0.38
N ALA A 116 -10.31 21.86 -0.38
CA ALA A 116 -11.32 22.88 -0.11
C ALA A 116 -12.75 22.34 -0.23
N ALA A 117 -13.03 21.52 -1.23
CA ALA A 117 -14.36 20.94 -1.44
C ALA A 117 -14.77 19.93 -0.38
N SER A 118 -13.83 19.14 0.15
CA SER A 118 -14.10 18.13 1.18
C SER A 118 -14.37 18.76 2.55
N GLY A 119 -13.83 19.94 2.82
CA GLY A 119 -13.87 20.59 4.13
C GLY A 119 -13.14 19.84 5.25
N LYS A 120 -12.40 18.78 4.90
CA LYS A 120 -11.61 17.96 5.85
C LYS A 120 -10.13 18.16 5.63
N THR A 121 -9.38 18.17 6.73
CA THR A 121 -7.91 18.15 6.72
C THR A 121 -7.39 16.76 6.37
N GLY A 122 -6.14 16.65 5.94
CA GLY A 122 -5.48 15.34 5.75
C GLY A 122 -5.45 14.52 7.05
N ARG A 123 -5.23 15.19 8.19
CA ARG A 123 -5.29 14.58 9.53
C ARG A 123 -6.57 13.79 9.79
N GLU A 124 -7.72 14.34 9.40
CA GLU A 124 -9.03 13.72 9.62
C GLU A 124 -9.29 12.52 8.69
N LEU A 125 -8.46 12.34 7.68
CA LEU A 125 -8.60 11.29 6.67
C LEU A 125 -7.56 10.18 6.78
N VAL A 126 -6.51 10.36 7.60
CA VAL A 126 -5.53 9.30 7.87
C VAL A 126 -6.25 8.10 8.49
N ASN A 127 -6.02 6.91 7.93
CA ASN A 127 -6.63 5.63 8.32
C ASN A 127 -8.18 5.65 8.32
N GLN A 128 -8.78 6.41 7.38
CA GLN A 128 -10.22 6.48 7.16
C GLN A 128 -10.64 5.96 5.79
N ASP A 129 -9.84 5.07 5.18
CA ASP A 129 -10.08 4.49 3.85
C ASP A 129 -10.26 5.54 2.73
N ASP A 130 -9.70 6.74 2.91
CA ASP A 130 -9.73 7.75 1.86
C ASP A 130 -8.72 7.40 0.76
N PRO A 131 -9.17 7.28 -0.52
CA PRO A 131 -8.30 6.83 -1.60
C PRO A 131 -7.22 7.84 -1.98
N GLN A 132 -7.24 9.05 -1.42
CA GLN A 132 -6.27 10.11 -1.71
C GLN A 132 -5.40 10.47 -0.49
N VAL A 133 -5.68 9.91 0.70
CA VAL A 133 -4.86 10.08 1.90
C VAL A 133 -4.37 8.71 2.35
N ILE A 134 -3.26 8.28 1.77
CA ILE A 134 -2.81 6.89 1.88
C ILE A 134 -1.46 6.76 2.56
N GLU A 135 -1.31 5.67 3.29
CA GLU A 135 -0.02 5.21 3.80
C GLU A 135 0.90 4.84 2.63
N ILE A 136 2.14 5.37 2.65
CA ILE A 136 3.18 5.03 1.69
C ILE A 136 4.34 4.26 2.33
N TRP A 137 4.60 4.45 3.62
CA TRP A 137 5.73 3.84 4.32
C TRP A 137 5.39 3.51 5.77
N ASN A 138 5.70 2.30 6.21
CA ASN A 138 5.56 1.88 7.60
C ASN A 138 6.96 1.63 8.21
N LEU A 139 7.27 2.33 9.30
CA LEU A 139 8.51 2.19 10.07
C LEU A 139 8.23 1.33 11.29
N VAL A 140 8.67 0.07 11.29
CA VAL A 140 8.44 -0.86 12.40
C VAL A 140 9.63 -0.82 13.38
N PHE A 141 9.32 -0.59 14.65
CA PHE A 141 10.26 -0.53 15.76
C PHE A 141 10.15 -1.80 16.60
N MET A 142 10.81 -2.86 16.15
CA MET A 142 10.75 -4.15 16.83
C MET A 142 11.49 -4.10 18.16
N GLN A 143 10.75 -4.24 19.26
CA GLN A 143 11.25 -4.18 20.61
C GLN A 143 10.92 -5.43 21.42
N PHE A 144 9.95 -6.24 20.95
CA PHE A 144 9.39 -7.36 21.68
C PHE A 144 9.35 -8.63 20.85
N ASN A 145 9.21 -9.75 21.55
CA ASN A 145 8.87 -11.06 20.99
C ASN A 145 7.57 -11.55 21.62
N ARG A 146 6.56 -11.82 20.80
CA ARG A 146 5.29 -12.42 21.22
C ARG A 146 5.48 -13.91 21.45
N LYS A 147 5.19 -14.39 22.64
CA LYS A 147 5.26 -15.82 23.00
C LYS A 147 3.94 -16.53 22.74
N ALA A 148 3.97 -17.85 22.73
CA ALA A 148 2.78 -18.68 22.50
C ALA A 148 1.69 -18.53 23.59
N ASP A 149 2.05 -18.08 24.78
CA ASP A 149 1.12 -17.75 25.86
C ASP A 149 0.53 -16.34 25.77
N GLY A 150 0.87 -15.58 24.71
CA GLY A 150 0.44 -14.23 24.47
C GLY A 150 1.29 -13.16 25.18
N SER A 151 2.23 -13.52 26.03
CA SER A 151 3.09 -12.58 26.74
C SER A 151 4.13 -11.95 25.81
N LEU A 152 4.59 -10.74 26.16
CA LEU A 152 5.63 -10.02 25.48
C LEU A 152 6.96 -10.11 26.25
N GLU A 153 8.01 -10.49 25.56
CA GLU A 153 9.38 -10.47 26.06
C GLU A 153 10.19 -9.43 25.30
N LYS A 154 10.99 -8.63 26.01
CA LYS A 154 11.86 -7.66 25.37
C LYS A 154 12.91 -8.34 24.53
N LEU A 155 13.14 -7.89 23.30
CA LEU A 155 14.24 -8.37 22.47
C LEU A 155 15.60 -7.95 23.08
N SER A 156 16.64 -8.75 22.83
CA SER A 156 18.00 -8.47 23.29
C SER A 156 18.63 -7.25 22.60
N MET A 157 18.10 -6.88 21.42
CA MET A 157 18.48 -5.69 20.69
C MET A 157 17.24 -5.06 20.05
N ASN A 158 17.28 -3.76 19.81
CA ASN A 158 16.29 -3.07 19.03
C ASN A 158 16.52 -3.28 17.54
N VAL A 159 15.45 -3.54 16.79
CA VAL A 159 15.52 -3.80 15.36
C VAL A 159 14.61 -2.82 14.62
N ILE A 160 15.07 -2.31 13.51
CA ILE A 160 14.29 -1.58 12.53
C ILE A 160 13.97 -2.53 11.39
N ASP A 161 12.70 -2.57 11.02
CA ASP A 161 12.20 -3.16 9.78
C ASP A 161 11.22 -2.18 9.18
N THR A 162 11.41 -1.79 7.93
CA THR A 162 10.50 -0.84 7.29
C THR A 162 9.96 -1.39 5.99
N GLY A 163 8.73 -1.00 5.64
CA GLY A 163 8.10 -1.38 4.40
C GLY A 163 7.46 -0.18 3.71
N MET A 164 7.96 0.16 2.52
CA MET A 164 7.40 1.21 1.68
C MET A 164 6.83 0.61 0.41
N GLY A 165 5.54 0.90 0.13
CA GLY A 165 4.88 0.45 -1.09
C GLY A 165 5.46 1.13 -2.32
N PHE A 166 6.16 0.39 -3.17
CA PHE A 166 6.74 0.93 -4.41
C PHE A 166 5.68 1.56 -5.30
N GLU A 167 4.58 0.87 -5.56
CA GLU A 167 3.50 1.34 -6.43
C GLU A 167 2.83 2.60 -5.87
N ARG A 168 2.66 2.68 -4.54
CA ARG A 168 2.13 3.88 -3.87
C ARG A 168 3.10 5.05 -3.99
N LEU A 169 4.40 4.80 -3.83
CA LEU A 169 5.42 5.83 -4.00
C LEU A 169 5.48 6.34 -5.45
N VAL A 170 5.50 5.44 -6.44
CA VAL A 170 5.49 5.78 -7.87
C VAL A 170 4.28 6.65 -8.21
N ARG A 171 3.10 6.30 -7.68
CA ARG A 171 1.89 7.12 -7.83
C ARG A 171 2.12 8.56 -7.38
N MET A 172 2.72 8.76 -6.19
CA MET A 172 3.01 10.11 -5.68
C MET A 172 4.04 10.83 -6.57
N MET A 173 5.10 10.12 -6.98
CA MET A 173 6.15 10.69 -7.83
C MET A 173 5.66 11.09 -9.22
N GLN A 174 4.66 10.40 -9.75
CA GLN A 174 4.07 10.70 -11.06
C GLN A 174 2.85 11.62 -10.97
N GLY A 175 2.47 12.09 -9.78
CA GLY A 175 1.30 12.94 -9.56
C GLY A 175 -0.01 12.30 -10.01
N LYS A 176 -0.14 10.97 -9.79
CA LYS A 176 -1.33 10.21 -10.13
C LYS A 176 -2.23 10.00 -8.90
N HIS A 177 -3.52 9.75 -9.15
CA HIS A 177 -4.51 9.51 -8.12
C HIS A 177 -4.95 8.03 -8.03
N SER A 178 -4.34 7.18 -8.86
CA SER A 178 -4.49 5.73 -8.83
C SER A 178 -3.16 5.06 -9.17
N ASN A 179 -2.81 3.98 -8.47
CA ASN A 179 -1.65 3.18 -8.80
C ASN A 179 -1.75 2.60 -10.22
N TYR A 180 -2.97 2.26 -10.65
CA TYR A 180 -3.24 1.72 -11.98
C TYR A 180 -2.98 2.72 -13.12
N ASP A 181 -2.91 4.02 -12.82
CA ASP A 181 -2.66 5.08 -13.81
C ASP A 181 -1.17 5.44 -13.95
N THR A 182 -0.30 4.72 -13.23
CA THR A 182 1.15 4.86 -13.32
C THR A 182 1.74 4.03 -14.47
N ASP A 183 2.99 4.29 -14.80
CA ASP A 183 3.73 3.53 -15.81
C ASP A 183 4.01 2.07 -15.42
N VAL A 184 3.76 1.69 -14.18
CA VAL A 184 3.82 0.30 -13.71
C VAL A 184 2.68 -0.55 -14.31
N PHE A 185 1.48 0.01 -14.43
CA PHE A 185 0.29 -0.71 -14.87
C PHE A 185 -0.20 -0.30 -16.27
N GLN A 186 0.03 0.93 -16.68
CA GLN A 186 -0.50 1.47 -17.94
C GLN A 186 -0.05 0.70 -19.19
N PRO A 187 1.17 0.15 -19.30
CA PRO A 187 1.53 -0.71 -20.43
C PRO A 187 0.61 -1.93 -20.56
N ILE A 188 0.31 -2.60 -19.44
CA ILE A 188 -0.56 -3.78 -19.41
C ILE A 188 -1.99 -3.39 -19.77
N ILE A 189 -2.54 -2.34 -19.15
CA ILE A 189 -3.89 -1.83 -19.42
C ILE A 189 -4.02 -1.40 -20.89
N LYS A 190 -2.99 -0.77 -21.44
CA LYS A 190 -2.97 -0.42 -22.87
C LYS A 190 -3.03 -1.65 -23.75
N ALA A 191 -2.27 -2.70 -23.46
CA ALA A 191 -2.33 -3.95 -24.21
C ALA A 191 -3.71 -4.60 -24.11
N GLU A 192 -4.37 -4.52 -22.95
CA GLU A 192 -5.76 -4.97 -22.79
C GLU A 192 -6.71 -4.20 -23.69
N GLN A 193 -6.61 -2.88 -23.75
CA GLN A 193 -7.41 -2.04 -24.64
C GLN A 193 -7.18 -2.43 -26.12
N ASP A 194 -5.93 -2.59 -26.53
CA ASP A 194 -5.56 -2.94 -27.90
C ASP A 194 -6.10 -4.33 -28.30
N LEU A 195 -6.13 -5.29 -27.39
CA LEU A 195 -6.63 -6.65 -27.63
C LEU A 195 -8.16 -6.77 -27.57
N THR A 196 -8.82 -5.96 -26.76
CA THR A 196 -10.27 -6.06 -26.54
C THR A 196 -11.07 -5.06 -27.37
N GLY A 197 -10.44 -3.96 -27.78
CA GLY A 197 -11.13 -2.81 -28.39
C GLY A 197 -11.94 -1.98 -27.39
N LEU A 198 -11.84 -2.28 -26.08
CA LEU A 198 -12.54 -1.56 -25.02
C LEU A 198 -11.66 -0.43 -24.49
N LYS A 199 -12.26 0.66 -24.00
CA LYS A 199 -11.55 1.80 -23.41
C LYS A 199 -11.45 1.64 -21.89
N TYR A 200 -10.28 1.95 -21.34
CA TYR A 200 -10.05 2.21 -19.92
C TYR A 200 -10.12 3.72 -19.67
N PHE A 201 -10.70 4.13 -18.56
CA PHE A 201 -10.73 5.52 -18.11
C PHE A 201 -9.88 5.64 -16.84
N THR A 202 -8.97 6.63 -16.84
CA THR A 202 -8.15 6.93 -15.66
C THR A 202 -9.00 7.52 -14.54
N PHE A 203 -8.45 7.57 -13.32
CA PHE A 203 -9.13 8.19 -12.19
C PHE A 203 -9.52 9.65 -12.47
N GLU A 204 -8.66 10.40 -13.13
CA GLU A 204 -8.92 11.79 -13.51
C GLU A 204 -10.06 11.89 -14.53
N GLU A 205 -10.09 11.01 -15.53
CA GLU A 205 -11.16 10.96 -16.53
C GLU A 205 -12.50 10.59 -15.90
N GLU A 206 -12.53 9.59 -14.98
CA GLU A 206 -13.73 9.18 -14.24
C GLU A 206 -14.27 10.30 -13.33
N THR A 207 -13.35 11.04 -12.70
CA THR A 207 -13.72 12.17 -11.82
C THR A 207 -14.29 13.34 -12.61
N ALA A 208 -13.68 13.64 -13.78
CA ALA A 208 -14.12 14.74 -14.64
C ALA A 208 -15.48 14.45 -15.32
N ASN A 209 -15.71 13.19 -15.70
CA ASN A 209 -16.93 12.76 -16.38
C ASN A 209 -17.35 11.38 -15.84
N PRO A 210 -18.39 11.30 -14.99
CA PRO A 210 -18.87 10.04 -14.46
C PRO A 210 -19.18 9.02 -15.57
N ILE A 211 -18.63 7.84 -15.43
CA ILE A 211 -18.78 6.73 -16.38
C ILE A 211 -20.04 5.90 -16.06
N SER A 212 -20.54 5.16 -17.04
CA SER A 212 -21.64 4.23 -16.83
C SER A 212 -21.23 3.07 -15.92
N LYS A 213 -22.22 2.38 -15.32
CA LYS A 213 -21.97 1.18 -14.53
C LYS A 213 -21.23 0.11 -15.34
N GLU A 214 -21.62 -0.12 -16.60
CA GLU A 214 -20.97 -1.08 -17.49
C GLU A 214 -19.51 -0.70 -17.75
N GLN A 215 -19.22 0.58 -17.99
CA GLN A 215 -17.86 1.07 -18.18
C GLN A 215 -17.03 0.92 -16.90
N ASN A 216 -17.61 1.13 -15.73
CA ASN A 216 -16.93 0.90 -14.46
C ASN A 216 -16.58 -0.58 -14.26
N GLU A 217 -17.47 -1.51 -14.64
CA GLU A 217 -17.19 -2.95 -14.60
C GLU A 217 -16.02 -3.33 -15.54
N ILE A 218 -15.93 -2.69 -16.72
CA ILE A 218 -14.80 -2.84 -17.65
C ILE A 218 -13.50 -2.31 -17.02
N ASN A 219 -13.52 -1.13 -16.43
CA ASN A 219 -12.34 -0.54 -15.76
C ASN A 219 -11.84 -1.44 -14.62
N ILE A 220 -12.73 -1.92 -13.77
CA ILE A 220 -12.41 -2.86 -12.70
C ILE A 220 -11.79 -4.14 -13.27
N ALA A 221 -12.35 -4.67 -14.34
CA ALA A 221 -11.86 -5.91 -14.95
C ALA A 221 -10.45 -5.75 -15.51
N MET A 222 -10.14 -4.62 -16.15
CA MET A 222 -8.78 -4.32 -16.63
C MET A 222 -7.81 -4.18 -15.46
N ARG A 223 -8.16 -3.44 -14.40
CA ARG A 223 -7.34 -3.34 -13.18
C ARG A 223 -7.06 -4.72 -12.57
N VAL A 224 -8.08 -5.56 -12.45
CA VAL A 224 -7.95 -6.93 -11.93
C VAL A 224 -7.05 -7.78 -12.80
N CYS A 225 -7.21 -7.74 -14.12
CA CYS A 225 -6.37 -8.52 -15.03
C CYS A 225 -4.91 -8.07 -14.99
N ALA A 226 -4.66 -6.76 -14.99
CA ALA A 226 -3.31 -6.19 -14.91
C ALA A 226 -2.62 -6.56 -13.58
N ASP A 227 -3.29 -6.36 -12.45
CA ASP A 227 -2.78 -6.72 -11.12
C ASP A 227 -2.47 -8.22 -11.02
N HIS A 228 -3.41 -9.06 -11.41
CA HIS A 228 -3.28 -10.50 -11.26
C HIS A 228 -2.27 -11.12 -12.23
N LEU A 229 -2.16 -10.58 -13.45
CA LEU A 229 -1.10 -10.97 -14.38
C LEU A 229 0.27 -10.74 -13.74
N ARG A 230 0.48 -9.54 -13.20
CA ARG A 230 1.74 -9.16 -12.55
C ARG A 230 2.04 -10.09 -11.38
N ALA A 231 1.08 -10.33 -10.48
CA ALA A 231 1.23 -11.22 -9.34
C ALA A 231 1.58 -12.66 -9.75
N VAL A 232 0.90 -13.21 -10.75
CA VAL A 232 1.14 -14.57 -11.23
C VAL A 232 2.48 -14.67 -11.96
N ALA A 233 2.83 -13.69 -12.80
CA ALA A 233 4.08 -13.70 -13.55
C ALA A 233 5.30 -13.64 -12.62
N PHE A 234 5.29 -12.74 -11.63
CA PHE A 234 6.36 -12.65 -10.62
C PHE A 234 6.45 -13.93 -9.77
N SER A 235 5.31 -14.49 -9.34
CA SER A 235 5.31 -15.75 -8.58
C SER A 235 5.94 -16.90 -9.37
N ILE A 236 5.65 -16.99 -10.67
CA ILE A 236 6.23 -18.01 -11.55
C ILE A 236 7.73 -17.77 -11.74
N ALA A 237 8.15 -16.52 -11.91
CA ALA A 237 9.56 -16.15 -12.03
C ALA A 237 10.36 -16.53 -10.78
N ASP A 238 9.75 -16.41 -9.59
CA ASP A 238 10.34 -16.83 -8.31
C ASP A 238 10.22 -18.35 -8.05
N GLY A 239 9.73 -19.11 -9.00
CA GLY A 239 9.64 -20.59 -8.94
C GLY A 239 8.36 -21.11 -8.27
N GLN A 240 7.38 -20.27 -7.99
CA GLN A 240 6.11 -20.67 -7.40
C GLN A 240 5.04 -20.86 -8.49
N LEU A 241 4.77 -22.10 -8.85
CA LEU A 241 3.81 -22.43 -9.91
C LEU A 241 2.37 -22.55 -9.36
N PRO A 242 1.35 -22.17 -10.15
CA PRO A 242 -0.03 -22.48 -9.82
C PRO A 242 -0.23 -24.00 -9.63
N SER A 243 -0.90 -24.39 -8.55
CA SER A 243 -1.12 -25.82 -8.23
C SER A 243 -2.44 -26.03 -7.50
N ASN A 244 -2.69 -27.27 -7.04
CA ASN A 244 -3.90 -27.64 -6.30
C ASN A 244 -3.76 -27.51 -4.78
N ALA A 245 -2.57 -27.17 -4.26
CA ALA A 245 -2.30 -27.14 -2.83
C ALA A 245 -1.36 -26.00 -2.45
N LYS A 246 -1.34 -25.63 -1.16
CA LYS A 246 -0.43 -24.66 -0.52
C LYS A 246 -0.41 -23.31 -1.26
N ALA A 247 0.76 -22.69 -1.33
CA ALA A 247 0.94 -21.40 -2.02
C ALA A 247 0.51 -21.44 -3.48
N GLY A 248 0.81 -22.53 -4.20
CA GLY A 248 0.39 -22.68 -5.60
C GLY A 248 -1.13 -22.67 -5.80
N TYR A 249 -1.92 -23.09 -4.80
CA TYR A 249 -3.37 -22.98 -4.85
C TYR A 249 -3.84 -21.52 -4.80
N VAL A 250 -3.18 -20.69 -3.99
CA VAL A 250 -3.46 -19.25 -3.93
C VAL A 250 -3.18 -18.60 -5.29
N ILE A 251 -2.01 -18.86 -5.88
CA ILE A 251 -1.63 -18.34 -7.21
C ILE A 251 -2.64 -18.79 -8.28
N ARG A 252 -3.06 -20.05 -8.22
CA ARG A 252 -4.11 -20.58 -9.13
C ARG A 252 -5.44 -19.84 -8.96
N ARG A 253 -5.85 -19.50 -7.73
CA ARG A 253 -7.08 -18.73 -7.48
C ARG A 253 -6.99 -17.32 -8.08
N ILE A 254 -5.83 -16.66 -7.93
CA ILE A 254 -5.57 -15.34 -8.50
C ILE A 254 -5.70 -15.40 -10.03
N LEU A 255 -5.00 -16.34 -10.68
CA LEU A 255 -5.10 -16.52 -12.13
C LEU A 255 -6.55 -16.78 -12.59
N ARG A 256 -7.26 -17.65 -11.91
CA ARG A 256 -8.68 -17.94 -12.23
C ARG A 256 -9.59 -16.73 -12.04
N ARG A 257 -9.30 -15.86 -11.08
CA ARG A 257 -10.06 -14.60 -10.90
C ARG A 257 -9.83 -13.69 -12.11
N ALA A 258 -8.60 -13.51 -12.57
CA ALA A 258 -8.31 -12.73 -13.78
C ALA A 258 -9.03 -13.29 -15.01
N VAL A 259 -8.95 -14.61 -15.24
CA VAL A 259 -9.65 -15.28 -16.36
C VAL A 259 -11.17 -15.05 -16.29
N ARG A 260 -11.76 -15.13 -15.10
CA ARG A 260 -13.19 -14.89 -14.89
C ARG A 260 -13.57 -13.45 -15.22
N TYR A 261 -12.78 -12.46 -14.77
CA TYR A 261 -13.04 -11.05 -15.07
C TYR A 261 -12.90 -10.75 -16.56
N ALA A 262 -11.88 -11.27 -17.23
CA ALA A 262 -11.70 -11.16 -18.66
C ALA A 262 -12.88 -11.78 -19.45
N TYR A 263 -13.34 -12.95 -19.03
CA TYR A 263 -14.49 -13.62 -19.66
C TYR A 263 -15.80 -12.84 -19.47
N THR A 264 -16.06 -12.40 -18.24
CA THR A 264 -17.36 -11.80 -17.88
C THR A 264 -17.51 -10.37 -18.39
N PHE A 265 -16.46 -9.55 -18.26
CA PHE A 265 -16.54 -8.11 -18.47
C PHE A 265 -15.79 -7.61 -19.70
N LEU A 266 -14.75 -8.33 -20.14
CA LEU A 266 -13.98 -7.95 -21.32
C LEU A 266 -14.33 -8.80 -22.57
N GLY A 267 -15.32 -9.69 -22.46
CA GLY A 267 -15.80 -10.51 -23.57
C GLY A 267 -14.82 -11.55 -24.09
N GLN A 268 -13.76 -11.86 -23.32
CA GLN A 268 -12.70 -12.76 -23.75
C GLN A 268 -13.05 -14.22 -23.43
N LYS A 269 -13.64 -14.93 -24.41
CA LYS A 269 -14.13 -16.31 -24.25
C LYS A 269 -13.07 -17.37 -24.39
N GLU A 270 -11.90 -17.02 -24.94
CA GLU A 270 -10.75 -17.90 -25.10
C GLU A 270 -9.61 -17.45 -24.20
N GLY A 271 -8.49 -18.19 -24.17
CA GLY A 271 -7.32 -17.79 -23.39
C GLY A 271 -6.88 -16.38 -23.74
N PHE A 272 -6.85 -15.49 -22.73
CA PHE A 272 -6.57 -14.07 -22.90
C PHE A 272 -5.32 -13.62 -22.13
N ILE A 273 -5.20 -13.99 -20.85
CA ILE A 273 -4.16 -13.48 -19.96
C ILE A 273 -2.75 -13.71 -20.50
N TYR A 274 -2.49 -14.86 -21.15
CA TYR A 274 -1.16 -15.15 -21.69
C TYR A 274 -0.73 -14.18 -22.81
N LYS A 275 -1.69 -13.53 -23.50
CA LYS A 275 -1.41 -12.56 -24.57
C LYS A 275 -0.83 -11.26 -24.02
N LEU A 276 -1.00 -11.00 -22.72
CA LEU A 276 -0.48 -9.82 -22.02
C LEU A 276 0.94 -10.03 -21.48
N VAL A 277 1.43 -11.29 -21.44
CA VAL A 277 2.77 -11.60 -20.87
C VAL A 277 3.93 -10.88 -21.56
N PRO A 278 3.91 -10.62 -22.88
CA PRO A 278 5.00 -9.90 -23.55
C PRO A 278 5.07 -8.40 -23.24
N THR A 279 4.08 -7.86 -22.50
CA THR A 279 4.01 -6.45 -22.16
C THR A 279 4.90 -6.12 -20.96
#